data_3320543cb16266b4c10195f5542ddc1a
#
_entry.id   3320543cb16266b4c10195f5542ddc1a
#
_cell.length_a   1.000
_cell.length_b   1.000
_cell.length_c   1.000
_cell.angle_alpha   90.00
_cell.angle_beta   90.00
_cell.angle_gamma   90.00
#
_symmetry.space_group_name_H-M   'P 1'
#
loop_
_entity.id
_entity.type
_entity.pdbx_description
1 polymer ?
#
loop_
_entity_poly.entity_id
_entity_poly.type
_entity_poly.pdbx_seq_one_letter_code
_entity_poly.pdbx_strand_id
1 'polypeptide(L)'
;MGTKKISQLDTIADANLSGEAILPVVVSDPLIPNRKAKVNQLFKGMSQGTKADPGLCFDLDRDTGLYQTAYDQLGMGFGDGGLYFSRISNSSTNSSLYVTAVDETAVNADIVLSPKGTGSVKVTGQFLISDQEFVLQD
;
A
#
# COMPACT_ATOMS: atom_id res chain seq x y z
N MET A 1 -24.28 31.04 20.32
CA MET A 1 -23.52 30.42 19.23
C MET A 1 -24.48 29.57 18.43
N GLY A 2 -24.74 29.89 17.16
CA GLY A 2 -25.67 29.10 16.34
C GLY A 2 -25.05 27.75 15.95
N THR A 3 -25.86 26.68 15.96
CA THR A 3 -25.47 25.35 15.46
C THR A 3 -25.45 25.38 13.93
N LYS A 4 -24.27 25.22 13.32
CA LYS A 4 -24.15 25.03 11.87
C LYS A 4 -24.34 23.54 11.53
N LYS A 5 -25.06 23.25 10.44
CA LYS A 5 -25.03 21.89 9.83
C LYS A 5 -23.66 21.63 9.23
N ILE A 6 -23.26 20.36 9.12
CA ILE A 6 -21.96 19.97 8.52
C ILE A 6 -21.79 20.57 7.13
N SER A 7 -22.85 20.60 6.30
CA SER A 7 -22.85 21.20 4.96
C SER A 7 -22.66 22.72 4.94
N GLN A 8 -22.72 23.40 6.09
CA GLN A 8 -22.54 24.84 6.23
C GLN A 8 -21.18 25.22 6.82
N LEU A 9 -20.30 24.23 7.03
CA LEU A 9 -18.94 24.48 7.48
C LEU A 9 -18.08 24.92 6.28
N ASP A 10 -17.15 25.83 6.56
CA ASP A 10 -16.17 26.25 5.57
C ASP A 10 -15.18 25.11 5.30
N THR A 11 -14.75 24.96 4.05
CA THR A 11 -13.73 23.99 3.67
C THR A 11 -12.38 24.41 4.22
N ILE A 12 -11.67 23.49 4.85
CA ILE A 12 -10.28 23.71 5.27
C ILE A 12 -9.36 23.73 4.04
N ALA A 13 -8.39 24.65 4.02
CA ALA A 13 -7.35 24.64 3.00
C ALA A 13 -6.39 23.46 3.23
N ASP A 14 -5.92 22.82 2.15
CA ASP A 14 -5.06 21.62 2.21
C ASP A 14 -3.79 21.86 3.06
N ALA A 15 -3.20 23.05 2.97
CA ALA A 15 -2.03 23.41 3.77
C ALA A 15 -2.29 23.42 5.29
N ASN A 16 -3.54 23.54 5.71
CA ASN A 16 -3.94 23.56 7.11
C ASN A 16 -4.47 22.22 7.61
N LEU A 17 -4.69 21.25 6.71
CA LEU A 17 -5.08 19.91 7.09
C LEU A 17 -3.87 19.15 7.63
N SER A 18 -3.91 18.81 8.91
CA SER A 18 -2.87 18.03 9.57
C SER A 18 -3.39 16.69 10.06
N GLY A 19 -2.48 15.75 10.37
CA GLY A 19 -2.84 14.48 10.99
C GLY A 19 -3.53 14.62 12.36
N GLU A 20 -3.41 15.77 13.01
CA GLU A 20 -4.05 16.10 14.27
C GLU A 20 -5.46 16.70 14.10
N ALA A 21 -5.89 17.03 12.88
CA ALA A 21 -7.23 17.49 12.59
C ALA A 21 -8.28 16.44 13.02
N ILE A 22 -9.40 16.93 13.55
CA ILE A 22 -10.43 16.08 14.18
C ILE A 22 -11.62 15.96 13.26
N LEU A 23 -12.10 14.74 13.08
CA LEU A 23 -13.32 14.40 12.36
C LEU A 23 -14.34 13.78 13.32
N PRO A 24 -15.64 14.15 13.23
CA PRO A 24 -16.70 13.43 13.94
C PRO A 24 -16.92 12.06 13.29
N VAL A 25 -17.04 11.03 14.11
CA VAL A 25 -17.33 9.66 13.67
C VAL A 25 -18.46 9.07 14.47
N VAL A 26 -19.31 8.26 13.82
CA VAL A 26 -20.34 7.45 14.48
C VAL A 26 -19.83 6.02 14.53
N VAL A 27 -19.84 5.41 15.70
CA VAL A 27 -19.42 4.02 15.93
C VAL A 27 -20.60 3.17 16.36
N SER A 28 -20.52 1.86 16.15
CA SER A 28 -21.55 0.89 16.54
C SER A 28 -21.58 0.60 18.05
N ASP A 29 -21.35 1.63 18.87
CA ASP A 29 -21.44 1.55 20.32
C ASP A 29 -22.79 2.17 20.77
N PRO A 30 -23.74 1.40 21.27
CA PRO A 30 -25.07 1.89 21.63
C PRO A 30 -25.05 2.89 22.80
N LEU A 31 -24.01 2.84 23.64
CA LEU A 31 -23.93 3.73 24.82
C LEU A 31 -23.30 5.07 24.47
N ILE A 32 -22.31 5.08 23.59
CA ILE A 32 -21.58 6.29 23.17
C ILE A 32 -21.34 6.25 21.67
N PRO A 33 -22.37 6.46 20.84
CA PRO A 33 -22.26 6.32 19.39
C PRO A 33 -21.44 7.42 18.72
N ASN A 34 -21.38 8.62 19.33
CA ASN A 34 -20.69 9.77 18.75
C ASN A 34 -19.28 9.88 19.33
N ARG A 35 -18.30 9.82 18.46
CA ARG A 35 -16.87 9.90 18.79
C ARG A 35 -16.19 10.96 17.92
N LYS A 36 -14.94 11.19 18.19
CA LYS A 36 -14.04 11.95 17.33
C LYS A 36 -12.83 11.09 16.98
N ALA A 37 -12.35 11.20 15.76
CA ALA A 37 -11.10 10.62 15.30
C ALA A 37 -10.19 11.71 14.77
N LYS A 38 -8.88 11.53 14.91
CA LYS A 38 -7.90 12.35 14.21
C LYS A 38 -7.68 11.78 12.80
N VAL A 39 -7.29 12.63 11.85
CA VAL A 39 -6.99 12.21 10.47
C VAL A 39 -5.96 11.08 10.45
N ASN A 40 -4.88 11.17 11.27
CA ASN A 40 -3.85 10.14 11.34
C ASN A 40 -4.35 8.79 11.90
N GLN A 41 -5.49 8.76 12.61
CA GLN A 41 -6.08 7.52 13.10
C GLN A 41 -6.87 6.78 12.01
N LEU A 42 -7.44 7.48 11.03
CA LEU A 42 -8.20 6.88 9.93
C LEU A 42 -7.32 5.92 9.12
N PHE A 43 -6.06 6.29 8.88
CA PHE A 43 -5.12 5.47 8.12
C PHE A 43 -4.59 4.25 8.88
N LYS A 44 -4.83 4.14 10.20
CA LYS A 44 -4.49 2.96 10.99
C LYS A 44 -5.55 1.86 10.93
N GLY A 45 -6.75 2.18 10.48
CA GLY A 45 -7.87 1.25 10.40
C GLY A 45 -8.31 0.94 8.97
N MET A 46 -7.40 1.06 7.99
CA MET A 46 -7.72 0.74 6.61
C MET A 46 -8.06 -0.74 6.45
N SER A 47 -8.98 -1.02 5.54
CA SER A 47 -9.31 -2.38 5.14
C SER A 47 -8.06 -3.11 4.62
N GLN A 48 -7.96 -4.38 4.92
CA GLN A 48 -6.95 -5.27 4.37
C GLN A 48 -6.98 -5.32 2.84
N GLY A 49 -8.18 -5.36 2.27
CA GLY A 49 -8.40 -5.48 0.83
C GLY A 49 -7.90 -6.78 0.22
N THR A 50 -7.95 -6.82 -1.07
CA THR A 50 -7.38 -7.87 -1.94
C THR A 50 -6.61 -7.22 -3.08
N LYS A 51 -5.97 -8.00 -3.92
CA LYS A 51 -5.29 -7.48 -5.11
C LYS A 51 -6.25 -6.78 -6.08
N ALA A 52 -7.42 -7.39 -6.34
CA ALA A 52 -8.45 -6.84 -7.24
C ALA A 52 -9.39 -5.81 -6.57
N ASP A 53 -9.36 -5.71 -5.23
CA ASP A 53 -10.12 -4.73 -4.45
C ASP A 53 -9.25 -4.23 -3.30
N PRO A 54 -8.28 -3.33 -3.58
CA PRO A 54 -7.32 -2.86 -2.60
C PRO A 54 -7.97 -2.10 -1.44
N GLY A 55 -7.39 -2.21 -0.25
CA GLY A 55 -7.83 -1.48 0.94
C GLY A 55 -7.61 0.03 0.85
N LEU A 56 -6.66 0.46 0.02
CA LEU A 56 -6.43 1.84 -0.38
C LEU A 56 -6.27 1.91 -1.89
N CYS A 57 -7.23 2.50 -2.58
CA CYS A 57 -7.25 2.64 -4.04
C CYS A 57 -7.49 4.10 -4.46
N PHE A 58 -7.31 4.36 -5.75
CA PHE A 58 -7.56 5.66 -6.37
C PHE A 58 -8.93 5.66 -7.07
N ASP A 59 -9.59 6.82 -7.10
CA ASP A 59 -10.95 6.93 -7.66
C ASP A 59 -11.01 6.68 -9.17
N LEU A 60 -9.94 6.99 -9.88
CA LEU A 60 -9.83 6.76 -11.32
C LEU A 60 -9.77 5.26 -11.66
N ASP A 61 -9.12 4.47 -10.82
CA ASP A 61 -8.84 3.06 -11.05
C ASP A 61 -8.85 2.33 -9.69
N ARG A 62 -9.98 1.71 -9.39
CA ARG A 62 -10.25 1.19 -8.05
C ARG A 62 -9.66 -0.19 -7.79
N ASP A 63 -9.16 -0.87 -8.79
CA ASP A 63 -8.41 -2.12 -8.69
C ASP A 63 -6.87 -1.89 -8.69
N THR A 64 -6.44 -0.61 -8.71
CA THR A 64 -5.05 -0.23 -8.49
C THR A 64 -4.88 0.38 -7.10
N GLY A 65 -4.01 -0.22 -6.28
CA GLY A 65 -3.82 0.27 -4.92
C GLY A 65 -3.00 -0.64 -4.01
N LEU A 66 -3.11 -0.38 -2.71
CA LEU A 66 -2.40 -1.12 -1.67
C LEU A 66 -3.34 -2.08 -0.95
N TYR A 67 -2.84 -3.29 -0.66
CA TYR A 67 -3.56 -4.32 0.08
C TYR A 67 -2.62 -5.16 0.95
N GLN A 68 -3.19 -5.93 1.89
CA GLN A 68 -2.44 -6.78 2.80
C GLN A 68 -3.16 -8.11 3.01
N THR A 69 -2.67 -9.19 2.42
CA THR A 69 -3.29 -10.52 2.55
C THR A 69 -2.73 -11.35 3.69
N ALA A 70 -1.58 -10.98 4.24
CA ALA A 70 -0.92 -11.69 5.33
C ALA A 70 -0.11 -10.74 6.21
N TYR A 71 0.27 -11.21 7.41
CA TYR A 71 1.23 -10.50 8.26
C TYR A 71 2.59 -10.37 7.55
N ASP A 72 3.30 -9.28 7.84
CA ASP A 72 4.62 -8.97 7.27
C ASP A 72 4.63 -8.93 5.73
N GLN A 73 3.50 -8.62 5.11
CA GLN A 73 3.33 -8.50 3.67
C GLN A 73 2.62 -7.21 3.31
N LEU A 74 3.07 -6.55 2.27
CA LEU A 74 2.40 -5.42 1.62
C LEU A 74 2.30 -5.69 0.13
N GLY A 75 1.10 -5.66 -0.41
CA GLY A 75 0.83 -5.81 -1.83
C GLY A 75 0.52 -4.47 -2.52
N MET A 76 0.93 -4.37 -3.77
CA MET A 76 0.49 -3.35 -4.72
C MET A 76 -0.24 -4.08 -5.86
N GLY A 77 -1.53 -3.81 -6.02
CA GLY A 77 -2.36 -4.37 -7.07
C GLY A 77 -2.46 -3.44 -8.27
N PHE A 78 -2.55 -4.03 -9.44
CA PHE A 78 -2.76 -3.39 -10.74
C PHE A 78 -3.75 -4.25 -11.54
N GLY A 79 -4.98 -4.36 -11.06
CA GLY A 79 -5.95 -5.31 -11.58
C GLY A 79 -5.55 -6.75 -11.28
N ASP A 80 -5.41 -7.58 -12.32
CA ASP A 80 -5.03 -9.00 -12.19
C ASP A 80 -3.56 -9.20 -11.81
N GLY A 81 -2.70 -8.22 -12.05
CA GLY A 81 -1.26 -8.26 -11.72
C GLY A 81 -0.90 -7.49 -10.47
N GLY A 82 0.30 -7.70 -9.93
CA GLY A 82 0.79 -6.96 -8.78
C GLY A 82 2.18 -7.36 -8.30
N LEU A 83 2.60 -6.69 -7.24
CA LEU A 83 3.83 -6.97 -6.52
C LEU A 83 3.54 -7.21 -5.05
N TYR A 84 4.25 -8.16 -4.43
CA TYR A 84 4.34 -8.32 -2.98
C TYR A 84 5.71 -7.89 -2.48
N PHE A 85 5.68 -7.16 -1.37
CA PHE A 85 6.81 -6.95 -0.48
C PHE A 85 6.57 -7.75 0.78
N SER A 86 7.41 -8.72 1.06
CA SER A 86 7.26 -9.57 2.25
C SER A 86 8.57 -9.79 2.96
N ARG A 87 8.50 -10.03 4.27
CA ARG A 87 9.64 -10.36 5.10
C ARG A 87 9.52 -11.81 5.59
N ILE A 88 10.57 -12.57 5.38
CA ILE A 88 10.71 -13.91 5.96
C ILE A 88 11.91 -13.93 6.90
N SER A 89 11.67 -14.30 8.15
CA SER A 89 12.74 -14.50 9.13
C SER A 89 13.26 -15.91 9.00
N ASN A 90 14.49 -16.05 8.48
CA ASN A 90 15.12 -17.36 8.26
C ASN A 90 15.80 -17.90 9.53
N SER A 91 16.22 -16.99 10.43
CA SER A 91 16.84 -17.31 11.72
C SER A 91 16.85 -16.07 12.63
N SER A 92 17.36 -16.21 13.84
CA SER A 92 17.55 -15.07 14.76
C SER A 92 18.55 -14.03 14.24
N THR A 93 19.40 -14.39 13.29
CA THR A 93 20.44 -13.51 12.71
C THR A 93 20.19 -13.10 11.26
N ASN A 94 19.31 -13.81 10.56
CA ASN A 94 19.07 -13.60 9.13
C ASN A 94 17.59 -13.42 8.83
N SER A 95 17.27 -12.41 8.02
CA SER A 95 15.96 -12.22 7.41
C SER A 95 16.11 -11.84 5.94
N SER A 96 15.11 -12.18 5.15
CA SER A 96 15.06 -11.82 3.74
C SER A 96 13.84 -10.95 3.47
N LEU A 97 14.03 -9.92 2.65
CA LEU A 97 12.94 -9.13 2.06
C LEU A 97 12.76 -9.59 0.63
N TYR A 98 11.54 -9.97 0.30
CA TYR A 98 11.17 -10.44 -1.02
C TYR A 98 10.39 -9.37 -1.78
N VAL A 99 10.66 -9.25 -3.07
CA VAL A 99 9.83 -8.57 -4.05
C VAL A 99 9.36 -9.65 -5.02
N THR A 100 8.07 -9.91 -5.06
CA THR A 100 7.50 -11.01 -5.85
C THR A 100 6.45 -10.46 -6.80
N ALA A 101 6.60 -10.74 -8.10
CA ALA A 101 5.55 -10.50 -9.08
C ALA A 101 4.47 -11.57 -8.98
N VAL A 102 3.22 -11.16 -9.11
CA VAL A 102 2.06 -12.05 -9.12
C VAL A 102 1.08 -11.62 -10.20
N ASP A 103 0.43 -12.59 -10.82
CA ASP A 103 -0.63 -12.37 -11.80
C ASP A 103 -1.63 -13.52 -11.70
N GLU A 104 -2.93 -13.24 -11.77
CA GLU A 104 -3.99 -14.27 -11.66
C GLU A 104 -4.33 -14.90 -13.00
N THR A 105 -4.02 -14.21 -14.08
CA THR A 105 -4.36 -14.63 -15.44
C THR A 105 -3.16 -15.15 -16.21
N ALA A 106 -1.96 -14.62 -15.96
CA ALA A 106 -0.73 -15.06 -16.61
C ALA A 106 -0.04 -16.18 -15.83
N VAL A 107 0.47 -17.16 -16.57
CA VAL A 107 1.26 -18.29 -16.00
C VAL A 107 2.62 -17.80 -15.49
N ASN A 108 3.19 -16.78 -16.12
CA ASN A 108 4.48 -16.20 -15.77
C ASN A 108 4.34 -14.69 -15.57
N ALA A 109 5.04 -14.14 -14.58
CA ALA A 109 5.11 -12.71 -14.33
C ALA A 109 6.55 -12.30 -14.03
N ASP A 110 7.05 -11.29 -14.76
CA ASP A 110 8.41 -10.80 -14.65
C ASP A 110 8.50 -9.55 -13.76
N ILE A 111 9.64 -9.34 -13.12
CA ILE A 111 9.99 -8.06 -12.51
C ILE A 111 10.99 -7.36 -13.43
N VAL A 112 10.55 -6.29 -14.09
CA VAL A 112 11.39 -5.51 -14.99
C VAL A 112 11.83 -4.22 -14.30
N LEU A 113 13.14 -4.02 -14.17
CA LEU A 113 13.76 -2.80 -13.67
C LEU A 113 14.31 -2.02 -14.86
N SER A 114 13.63 -0.94 -15.26
CA SER A 114 13.97 -0.15 -16.44
C SER A 114 14.42 1.27 -16.05
N PRO A 115 15.73 1.51 -15.86
CA PRO A 115 16.26 2.85 -15.61
C PRO A 115 16.03 3.78 -16.81
N LYS A 116 15.82 5.05 -16.54
CA LYS A 116 15.64 6.07 -17.58
C LYS A 116 17.01 6.56 -18.13
N GLY A 117 17.11 6.68 -19.46
CA GLY A 117 18.26 7.24 -20.16
C GLY A 117 19.56 6.46 -19.89
N THR A 118 20.58 7.11 -19.41
CA THR A 118 21.89 6.49 -19.05
C THR A 118 21.92 5.98 -17.60
N GLY A 119 20.77 5.88 -16.94
CA GLY A 119 20.66 5.33 -15.60
C GLY A 119 21.03 3.84 -15.56
N SER A 120 21.23 3.31 -14.35
CA SER A 120 21.55 1.89 -14.14
C SER A 120 20.90 1.34 -12.87
N VAL A 121 20.68 0.04 -12.82
CA VAL A 121 20.38 -0.68 -11.56
C VAL A 121 21.72 -0.94 -10.86
N LYS A 122 21.87 -0.44 -9.62
CA LYS A 122 23.10 -0.62 -8.83
C LYS A 122 22.85 -1.53 -7.65
N VAL A 123 23.66 -2.55 -7.49
CA VAL A 123 23.69 -3.45 -6.33
C VAL A 123 24.96 -3.19 -5.55
N THR A 124 24.82 -2.80 -4.26
CA THR A 124 25.94 -2.57 -3.34
C THR A 124 26.07 -3.75 -2.40
N GLY A 125 26.80 -4.73 -2.74
CA GLY A 125 26.95 -5.97 -2.00
C GLY A 125 27.14 -7.12 -2.95
N GLN A 126 26.85 -8.32 -2.49
CA GLN A 126 26.90 -9.50 -3.37
C GLN A 126 25.61 -9.59 -4.19
N PHE A 127 25.77 -9.81 -5.47
CA PHE A 127 24.69 -10.17 -6.38
C PHE A 127 24.77 -11.65 -6.67
N LEU A 128 23.80 -12.42 -6.17
CA LEU A 128 23.71 -13.87 -6.35
C LEU A 128 22.56 -14.17 -7.32
N ILE A 129 22.86 -14.93 -8.35
CA ILE A 129 21.87 -15.50 -9.27
C ILE A 129 21.78 -16.98 -8.91
N SER A 130 20.65 -17.38 -8.33
CA SER A 130 20.36 -18.78 -8.05
C SER A 130 19.66 -19.38 -9.26
N ASP A 131 20.28 -20.28 -9.95
CA ASP A 131 19.81 -21.02 -11.12
C ASP A 131 19.92 -20.30 -12.50
N GLN A 132 21.02 -20.64 -13.13
CA GLN A 132 21.20 -20.84 -14.55
C GLN A 132 20.58 -19.86 -15.56
N GLU A 133 21.23 -19.05 -16.05
CA GLU A 133 21.31 -18.29 -17.28
C GLU A 133 21.38 -16.78 -17.04
N PHE A 134 22.61 -16.33 -16.93
CA PHE A 134 22.88 -14.90 -17.09
C PHE A 134 23.01 -14.64 -18.59
N VAL A 135 21.93 -14.25 -19.24
CA VAL A 135 21.96 -13.79 -20.63
C VAL A 135 22.17 -12.29 -20.63
N LEU A 136 23.37 -11.83 -20.99
CA LEU A 136 23.58 -10.45 -21.42
C LEU A 136 23.03 -10.34 -22.85
N GLN A 137 21.94 -9.62 -23.02
CA GLN A 137 21.51 -9.19 -24.34
C GLN A 137 22.21 -7.83 -24.62
N ASP A 138 22.97 -7.78 -25.70
CA ASP A 138 23.57 -6.58 -26.25
C ASP A 138 22.50 -5.59 -26.79
#